data_476b11cda9c980a918cb261f46fbe637
#
_entry.id   476b11cda9c980a918cb261f46fbe637
#
_cell.length_a   1.000
_cell.length_b   1.000
_cell.length_c   1.000
_cell.angle_alpha   90.00
_cell.angle_beta   90.00
_cell.angle_gamma   90.00
#
_symmetry.space_group_name_H-M   'P 1'
#
loop_
_entity.id
_entity.type
_entity.pdbx_description
1 polymer ?
#
loop_
_entity_poly.entity_id
_entity_poly.type
_entity_poly.pdbx_seq_one_letter_code
_entity_poly.pdbx_strand_id
1 'polypeptide(L)'
;DELAGREMGTEGEKLAGDFIATEFAKIGLEPKGEEGFFQEFSNKEKPHPHVTPEEMREVMPIMGRNVIGFLDNGAKTTIVVGAHYDHLGMGNHGSLHASKEKAIHNGADDNASGVAVMIQLAKTLSEKNITSNNFMFIAFSGEEKGLWGSKYYAENPTLDIEDLNFMINMDMVGRFE
;
A
#
# COMPACT_ATOMS: atom_id res chain seq x y z
N ASP A 1 4.89 16.55 -9.30
CA ASP A 1 6.06 15.64 -9.19
C ASP A 1 6.71 15.63 -7.80
N GLU A 2 6.04 16.17 -6.78
CA GLU A 2 6.56 16.26 -5.40
C GLU A 2 6.84 14.87 -4.81
N LEU A 3 6.07 13.86 -5.18
CA LEU A 3 6.21 12.49 -4.68
C LEU A 3 7.24 11.65 -5.48
N ALA A 4 7.87 12.22 -6.51
CA ALA A 4 8.94 11.61 -7.31
C ALA A 4 8.67 10.12 -7.71
N GLY A 5 7.41 9.78 -8.00
CA GLY A 5 6.98 8.44 -8.42
C GLY A 5 6.87 7.42 -7.29
N ARG A 6 6.92 7.82 -6.03
CA ARG A 6 6.56 7.02 -4.82
C ARG A 6 7.25 5.64 -4.72
N GLU A 7 8.50 5.52 -5.18
CA GLU A 7 9.21 4.25 -5.05
C GLU A 7 9.35 3.89 -3.56
N MET A 8 9.08 2.62 -3.20
CA MET A 8 9.22 2.13 -1.84
C MET A 8 10.59 2.48 -1.24
N GLY A 9 10.59 2.98 -0.01
CA GLY A 9 11.78 3.41 0.73
C GLY A 9 12.25 4.84 0.41
N THR A 10 11.51 5.59 -0.42
CA THR A 10 11.82 7.00 -0.73
C THR A 10 10.97 7.95 0.11
N GLU A 11 11.40 9.22 0.18
CA GLU A 11 10.61 10.27 0.83
C GLU A 11 9.25 10.47 0.13
N GLY A 12 9.18 10.28 -1.19
CA GLY A 12 7.92 10.38 -1.95
C GLY A 12 6.90 9.33 -1.54
N GLU A 13 7.33 8.10 -1.31
CA GLU A 13 6.47 7.03 -0.79
C GLU A 13 6.02 7.35 0.65
N LYS A 14 6.94 7.83 1.49
CA LYS A 14 6.62 8.24 2.86
C LYS A 14 5.56 9.35 2.90
N LEU A 15 5.71 10.39 2.12
CA LEU A 15 4.74 11.49 2.03
C LEU A 15 3.37 11.00 1.55
N ALA A 16 3.33 10.07 0.60
CA ALA A 16 2.09 9.47 0.14
C ALA A 16 1.39 8.65 1.25
N GLY A 17 2.14 7.86 2.00
CA GLY A 17 1.60 7.13 3.15
C GLY A 17 1.07 8.07 4.26
N ASP A 18 1.79 9.15 4.57
CA ASP A 18 1.35 10.17 5.53
C ASP A 18 0.07 10.88 5.08
N PHE A 19 -0.06 11.15 3.78
CA PHE A 19 -1.28 11.69 3.20
C PHE A 19 -2.47 10.71 3.39
N ILE A 20 -2.29 9.44 3.08
CA ILE A 20 -3.34 8.41 3.23
C ILE A 20 -3.78 8.28 4.68
N ALA A 21 -2.82 8.20 5.63
CA ALA A 21 -3.12 8.15 7.06
C ALA A 21 -3.89 9.39 7.52
N THR A 22 -3.54 10.57 7.01
CA THR A 22 -4.27 11.82 7.29
C THR A 22 -5.70 11.77 6.75
N GLU A 23 -5.93 11.26 5.55
CA GLU A 23 -7.28 11.10 5.00
C GLU A 23 -8.11 10.08 5.79
N PHE A 24 -7.50 8.96 6.20
CA PHE A 24 -8.16 7.98 7.07
C PHE A 24 -8.58 8.60 8.42
N ALA A 25 -7.71 9.39 9.04
CA ALA A 25 -8.02 10.10 10.27
C ALA A 25 -9.17 11.12 10.09
N LYS A 26 -9.19 11.88 8.98
CA LYS A 26 -10.27 12.83 8.66
C LYS A 26 -11.63 12.15 8.45
N ILE A 27 -11.62 10.95 7.89
CA ILE A 27 -12.82 10.11 7.69
C ILE A 27 -13.34 9.58 9.04
N GLY A 28 -12.47 9.50 10.05
CA GLY A 28 -12.78 8.94 11.36
C GLY A 28 -12.53 7.43 11.46
N LEU A 29 -11.68 6.88 10.60
CA LEU A 29 -11.25 5.50 10.74
C LEU A 29 -10.38 5.34 11.99
N GLU A 30 -10.49 4.20 12.65
CA GLU A 30 -9.59 3.82 13.72
C GLU A 30 -8.23 3.39 13.15
N PRO A 31 -7.11 3.83 13.75
CA PRO A 31 -5.80 3.31 13.38
C PRO A 31 -5.70 1.81 13.74
N LYS A 32 -5.20 1.01 12.79
CA LYS A 32 -5.10 -0.44 12.94
C LYS A 32 -3.75 -1.00 12.49
N GLY A 33 -2.74 -0.14 12.38
CA GLY A 33 -1.35 -0.57 12.22
C GLY A 33 -0.73 -0.97 13.57
N GLU A 34 0.56 -1.27 13.55
CA GLU A 34 1.34 -1.56 14.76
C GLU A 34 1.69 -0.25 15.52
N GLU A 35 1.89 0.83 14.76
CA GLU A 35 2.11 2.17 15.27
C GLU A 35 1.11 3.14 14.61
N GLY A 36 -0.03 3.37 15.27
CA GLY A 36 -1.11 4.17 14.72
C GLY A 36 -1.69 3.54 13.45
N PHE A 37 -1.67 4.28 12.35
CA PHE A 37 -2.11 3.75 11.05
C PHE A 37 -1.04 2.91 10.35
N PHE A 38 0.22 2.90 10.83
CA PHE A 38 1.34 2.32 10.12
C PHE A 38 1.69 0.91 10.61
N GLN A 39 1.97 0.03 9.67
CA GLN A 39 2.62 -1.24 9.88
C GLN A 39 3.94 -1.22 9.10
N GLU A 40 5.04 -1.04 9.84
CA GLU A 40 6.37 -0.96 9.24
C GLU A 40 6.94 -2.33 8.95
N PHE A 41 7.65 -2.46 7.84
CA PHE A 41 8.37 -3.67 7.49
C PHE A 41 9.64 -3.33 6.72
N SER A 42 10.53 -4.30 6.62
CA SER A 42 11.71 -4.17 5.78
C SER A 42 11.94 -5.42 4.97
N ASN A 43 12.46 -5.24 3.77
CA ASN A 43 12.86 -6.35 2.94
C ASN A 43 14.12 -5.98 2.13
N LYS A 44 14.80 -6.99 1.59
CA LYS A 44 15.98 -6.80 0.75
C LYS A 44 15.64 -7.19 -0.68
N GLU A 45 16.02 -6.35 -1.63
CA GLU A 45 15.97 -6.76 -3.03
C GLU A 45 16.78 -8.03 -3.24
N LYS A 46 16.20 -8.96 -4.01
CA LYS A 46 16.95 -10.15 -4.40
C LYS A 46 18.09 -9.69 -5.31
N PRO A 47 19.33 -10.00 -4.96
CA PRO A 47 20.46 -9.60 -5.78
C PRO A 47 20.40 -10.30 -7.14
N HIS A 48 21.00 -9.65 -8.13
CA HIS A 48 21.16 -10.25 -9.45
C HIS A 48 21.83 -11.64 -9.33
N PRO A 49 21.52 -12.63 -10.19
CA PRO A 49 22.06 -14.01 -10.09
C PRO A 49 23.60 -14.13 -10.06
N HIS A 50 24.31 -13.06 -10.40
CA HIS A 50 25.77 -13.00 -10.45
C HIS A 50 26.42 -12.32 -9.22
N VAL A 51 25.63 -11.95 -8.20
CA VAL A 51 26.13 -11.30 -6.98
C VAL A 51 26.66 -12.35 -6.02
N THR A 52 27.84 -12.11 -5.46
CA THR A 52 28.47 -13.03 -4.50
C THR A 52 27.74 -13.02 -3.15
N PRO A 53 27.88 -14.08 -2.32
CA PRO A 53 27.30 -14.11 -0.98
C PRO A 53 27.80 -12.97 -0.06
N GLU A 54 28.96 -12.40 -0.31
CA GLU A 54 29.51 -11.27 0.44
C GLU A 54 28.82 -9.97 0.05
N GLU A 55 28.66 -9.70 -1.25
CA GLU A 55 27.90 -8.55 -1.74
C GLU A 55 26.44 -8.61 -1.29
N MET A 56 25.84 -9.80 -1.15
CA MET A 56 24.51 -9.99 -0.60
C MET A 56 24.36 -9.51 0.85
N ARG A 57 25.43 -9.56 1.64
CA ARG A 57 25.41 -9.09 3.04
C ARG A 57 25.38 -7.57 3.14
N GLU A 58 25.88 -6.88 2.14
CA GLU A 58 25.96 -5.42 2.07
C GLU A 58 24.68 -4.76 1.55
N VAL A 59 23.72 -5.52 0.99
CA VAL A 59 22.46 -4.97 0.55
C VAL A 59 21.66 -4.46 1.75
N MET A 60 21.53 -3.15 1.85
CA MET A 60 20.75 -2.53 2.91
C MET A 60 19.26 -2.87 2.72
N PRO A 61 18.54 -3.15 3.82
CA PRO A 61 17.11 -3.36 3.74
C PRO A 61 16.41 -2.07 3.30
N ILE A 62 15.40 -2.21 2.46
CA ILE A 62 14.50 -1.13 2.09
C ILE A 62 13.32 -1.18 3.07
N MET A 63 13.05 -0.04 3.68
CA MET A 63 11.92 0.12 4.60
C MET A 63 10.66 0.48 3.81
N GLY A 64 9.56 -0.11 4.18
CA GLY A 64 8.22 0.24 3.70
C GLY A 64 7.23 0.20 4.82
N ARG A 65 6.04 0.71 4.58
CA ARG A 65 4.99 0.71 5.59
C ARG A 65 3.61 0.60 4.94
N ASN A 66 2.83 -0.37 5.36
CA ASN A 66 1.41 -0.40 5.05
C ASN A 66 0.67 0.67 5.86
N VAL A 67 -0.38 1.24 5.30
CA VAL A 67 -1.26 2.19 6.01
C VAL A 67 -2.62 1.52 6.21
N ILE A 68 -3.03 1.35 7.47
CA ILE A 68 -4.17 0.51 7.85
C ILE A 68 -5.16 1.31 8.67
N GLY A 69 -6.37 1.47 8.14
CA GLY A 69 -7.50 2.10 8.82
C GLY A 69 -8.66 1.12 8.98
N PHE A 70 -9.43 1.26 10.05
CA PHE A 70 -10.51 0.37 10.39
C PHE A 70 -11.81 1.13 10.64
N LEU A 71 -12.89 0.69 10.04
CA LEU A 71 -14.24 1.14 10.29
C LEU A 71 -14.97 0.06 11.08
N ASP A 72 -15.08 0.28 12.39
CA ASP A 72 -15.83 -0.60 13.28
C ASP A 72 -17.34 -0.31 13.20
N ASN A 73 -18.09 -1.26 12.73
CA ASN A 73 -19.55 -1.22 12.68
C ASN A 73 -20.20 -2.16 13.71
N GLY A 74 -19.42 -2.70 14.65
CA GLY A 74 -19.86 -3.68 15.64
C GLY A 74 -20.20 -5.05 15.05
N ALA A 75 -19.72 -5.36 13.84
CA ALA A 75 -19.98 -6.63 13.16
C ALA A 75 -19.00 -7.72 13.60
N LYS A 76 -19.35 -8.97 13.30
CA LYS A 76 -18.48 -10.12 13.60
C LYS A 76 -17.40 -10.32 12.56
N THR A 77 -17.64 -9.89 11.34
CA THR A 77 -16.74 -10.14 10.21
C THR A 77 -16.30 -8.86 9.56
N THR A 78 -15.12 -8.87 8.97
CA THR A 78 -14.48 -7.72 8.34
C THR A 78 -14.24 -7.98 6.85
N ILE A 79 -14.57 -6.99 6.02
CA ILE A 79 -14.18 -6.94 4.61
C ILE A 79 -12.92 -6.10 4.50
N VAL A 80 -11.89 -6.64 3.84
CA VAL A 80 -10.67 -5.89 3.54
C VAL A 80 -10.83 -5.20 2.19
N VAL A 81 -10.47 -3.92 2.14
CA VAL A 81 -10.37 -3.12 0.91
C VAL A 81 -8.93 -2.68 0.76
N GLY A 82 -8.27 -3.13 -0.30
CA GLY A 82 -6.84 -2.91 -0.52
C GLY A 82 -6.54 -2.17 -1.81
N ALA A 83 -5.44 -1.42 -1.81
CA ALA A 83 -4.79 -0.85 -2.98
C ALA A 83 -3.32 -0.62 -2.66
N HIS A 84 -2.39 -0.81 -3.61
CA HIS A 84 -1.02 -0.38 -3.36
C HIS A 84 -0.83 1.11 -3.68
N TYR A 85 0.11 1.76 -2.99
CA TYR A 85 0.33 3.19 -3.14
C TYR A 85 1.75 3.56 -3.58
N ASP A 86 2.69 2.60 -3.55
CA ASP A 86 4.01 2.75 -4.16
C ASP A 86 3.94 2.69 -5.68
N HIS A 87 5.01 3.15 -6.34
CA HIS A 87 5.19 2.98 -7.78
C HIS A 87 6.69 2.98 -8.13
N LEU A 88 7.05 3.08 -9.42
CA LEU A 88 8.39 2.82 -9.95
C LEU A 88 9.41 3.95 -9.73
N GLY A 89 9.05 5.06 -9.09
CA GLY A 89 9.97 6.18 -8.86
C GLY A 89 10.52 6.76 -10.15
N MET A 90 11.82 6.75 -10.30
CA MET A 90 12.54 7.19 -11.52
C MET A 90 12.63 6.12 -12.61
N GLY A 91 11.96 4.98 -12.43
CA GLY A 91 11.94 3.88 -13.40
C GLY A 91 13.27 3.14 -13.51
N ASN A 92 14.01 3.05 -12.41
CA ASN A 92 15.29 2.31 -12.39
C ASN A 92 15.10 0.82 -12.65
N HIS A 93 13.98 0.27 -12.20
CA HIS A 93 13.57 -1.13 -12.39
C HIS A 93 12.09 -1.18 -12.76
N GLY A 94 11.68 -2.18 -13.53
CA GLY A 94 10.26 -2.43 -13.87
C GLY A 94 9.68 -1.51 -14.95
N SER A 95 10.37 -0.45 -15.36
CA SER A 95 9.84 0.49 -16.35
C SER A 95 9.70 -0.15 -17.73
N LEU A 96 8.51 0.00 -18.32
CA LEU A 96 8.22 -0.35 -19.72
C LEU A 96 8.46 0.83 -20.69
N HIS A 97 9.01 1.95 -20.20
CA HIS A 97 9.27 3.13 -21.01
C HIS A 97 10.35 2.82 -22.06
N ALA A 98 10.08 3.15 -23.31
CA ALA A 98 10.99 2.82 -24.43
C ALA A 98 12.33 3.59 -24.39
N SER A 99 12.37 4.75 -23.73
CA SER A 99 13.60 5.51 -23.50
C SER A 99 14.38 4.94 -22.32
N LYS A 100 15.72 4.93 -22.44
CA LYS A 100 16.62 4.62 -21.32
C LYS A 100 16.84 5.81 -20.39
N GLU A 101 16.25 6.97 -20.69
CA GLU A 101 16.35 8.15 -19.85
C GLU A 101 15.48 7.96 -18.60
N LYS A 102 16.07 8.29 -17.45
CA LYS A 102 15.37 8.27 -16.19
C LYS A 102 14.31 9.37 -16.19
N ALA A 103 13.07 8.99 -15.91
CA ALA A 103 11.96 9.92 -15.80
C ALA A 103 11.07 9.52 -14.61
N ILE A 104 10.39 10.48 -14.02
CA ILE A 104 9.43 10.22 -12.96
C ILE A 104 8.27 9.40 -13.54
N HIS A 105 8.02 8.23 -12.94
CA HIS A 105 6.85 7.41 -13.21
C HIS A 105 5.76 7.81 -12.23
N ASN A 106 4.84 8.66 -12.66
CA ASN A 106 3.86 9.26 -11.76
C ASN A 106 2.83 8.26 -11.19
N GLY A 107 2.62 7.10 -11.84
CA GLY A 107 1.72 6.06 -11.35
C GLY A 107 0.30 6.55 -11.09
N ALA A 108 -0.29 7.33 -12.03
CA ALA A 108 -1.62 7.89 -11.82
C ALA A 108 -2.71 6.83 -11.86
N ASP A 109 -2.63 5.93 -12.83
CA ASP A 109 -3.53 4.78 -12.92
C ASP A 109 -3.00 3.61 -12.06
N ASP A 110 -1.73 3.31 -12.17
CA ASP A 110 -0.99 2.35 -11.39
C ASP A 110 -0.17 3.05 -10.27
N ASN A 111 -0.63 3.12 -9.00
CA ASN A 111 -2.01 2.76 -8.64
C ASN A 111 -2.63 3.86 -7.73
N ALA A 112 -2.37 5.14 -8.06
CA ALA A 112 -3.03 6.23 -7.36
C ALA A 112 -4.56 6.20 -7.59
N SER A 113 -5.03 5.63 -8.71
CA SER A 113 -6.46 5.45 -8.98
C SER A 113 -7.12 4.53 -7.97
N GLY A 114 -6.53 3.37 -7.69
CA GLY A 114 -7.04 2.43 -6.68
C GLY A 114 -7.06 3.04 -5.28
N VAL A 115 -6.00 3.76 -4.90
CA VAL A 115 -5.93 4.47 -3.61
C VAL A 115 -7.02 5.53 -3.49
N ALA A 116 -7.24 6.32 -4.55
CA ALA A 116 -8.28 7.36 -4.56
C ALA A 116 -9.68 6.77 -4.39
N VAL A 117 -9.97 5.67 -5.08
CA VAL A 117 -11.25 4.95 -4.95
C VAL A 117 -11.38 4.34 -3.55
N MET A 118 -10.32 3.77 -2.98
CA MET A 118 -10.31 3.22 -1.62
C MET A 118 -10.66 4.30 -0.57
N ILE A 119 -10.03 5.47 -0.64
CA ILE A 119 -10.31 6.60 0.27
C ILE A 119 -11.76 7.08 0.11
N GLN A 120 -12.23 7.22 -1.13
CA GLN A 120 -13.62 7.64 -1.39
C GLN A 120 -14.64 6.59 -0.91
N LEU A 121 -14.31 5.30 -1.05
CA LEU A 121 -15.15 4.22 -0.54
C LEU A 121 -15.18 4.22 0.99
N ALA A 122 -14.05 4.42 1.65
CA ALA A 122 -13.96 4.55 3.10
C ALA A 122 -14.87 5.67 3.61
N LYS A 123 -14.79 6.86 2.99
CA LYS A 123 -15.66 7.98 3.30
C LYS A 123 -17.15 7.64 3.10
N THR A 124 -17.48 7.03 1.96
CA THR A 124 -18.88 6.67 1.66
C THR A 124 -19.44 5.66 2.65
N LEU A 125 -18.64 4.66 3.05
CA LEU A 125 -19.06 3.64 4.00
C LEU A 125 -19.17 4.18 5.43
N SER A 126 -18.29 5.11 5.84
CA SER A 126 -18.38 5.74 7.16
C SER A 126 -19.64 6.59 7.36
N GLU A 127 -20.20 7.12 6.26
CA GLU A 127 -21.43 7.90 6.27
C GLU A 127 -22.70 7.02 6.27
N LYS A 128 -22.54 5.69 6.09
CA LYS A 128 -23.65 4.75 5.98
C LYS A 128 -23.74 3.88 7.23
N ASN A 129 -24.96 3.64 7.70
CA ASN A 129 -25.22 2.73 8.81
C ASN A 129 -25.23 1.26 8.31
N ILE A 130 -24.05 0.71 8.05
CA ILE A 130 -23.85 -0.70 7.64
C ILE A 130 -23.41 -1.48 8.88
N THR A 131 -24.23 -2.42 9.32
CA THR A 131 -23.98 -3.23 10.51
C THR A 131 -23.63 -4.69 10.21
N SER A 132 -23.61 -5.06 8.94
CA SER A 132 -23.36 -6.45 8.52
C SER A 132 -21.87 -6.82 8.52
N ASN A 133 -20.98 -5.86 8.30
CA ASN A 133 -19.54 -6.06 8.29
C ASN A 133 -18.82 -4.83 8.83
N ASN A 134 -17.65 -5.04 9.42
CA ASN A 134 -16.62 -4.01 9.56
C ASN A 134 -15.85 -3.88 8.25
N PHE A 135 -15.11 -2.79 8.10
CA PHE A 135 -14.25 -2.60 6.93
C PHE A 135 -12.83 -2.24 7.37
N MET A 136 -11.86 -2.92 6.80
CA MET A 136 -10.45 -2.61 6.94
C MET A 136 -9.91 -2.09 5.61
N PHE A 137 -9.32 -0.91 5.62
CA PHE A 137 -8.70 -0.28 4.45
C PHE A 137 -7.20 -0.38 4.58
N ILE A 138 -6.55 -1.00 3.60
CA ILE A 138 -5.10 -1.19 3.62
C ILE A 138 -4.49 -0.61 2.35
N ALA A 139 -3.67 0.43 2.50
CA ALA A 139 -2.78 0.87 1.44
C ALA A 139 -1.45 0.12 1.59
N PHE A 140 -1.14 -0.73 0.62
CA PHE A 140 0.06 -1.55 0.64
C PHE A 140 1.25 -0.82 0.05
N SER A 141 2.43 -0.99 0.64
CA SER A 141 3.72 -0.57 0.11
C SER A 141 4.45 -1.74 -0.52
N GLY A 142 5.33 -1.46 -1.49
CA GLY A 142 6.23 -2.45 -2.08
C GLY A 142 5.54 -3.50 -2.95
N GLU A 143 4.44 -3.14 -3.57
CA GLU A 143 3.78 -3.98 -4.58
C GLU A 143 4.72 -4.23 -5.75
N GLU A 144 5.28 -3.14 -6.31
CA GLU A 144 6.19 -3.10 -7.46
C GLU A 144 7.51 -3.86 -7.23
N LYS A 145 7.84 -4.12 -5.97
CA LYS A 145 9.00 -4.94 -5.57
C LYS A 145 8.65 -6.41 -5.32
N GLY A 146 7.43 -6.81 -5.67
CA GLY A 146 6.93 -8.19 -5.61
C GLY A 146 6.02 -8.45 -4.41
N LEU A 147 5.04 -7.59 -4.17
CA LEU A 147 3.96 -7.73 -3.18
C LEU A 147 4.49 -7.73 -1.73
N TRP A 148 5.54 -6.95 -1.42
CA TRP A 148 6.20 -7.07 -0.12
C TRP A 148 5.27 -6.72 1.04
N GLY A 149 4.52 -5.62 0.94
CA GLY A 149 3.64 -5.17 2.02
C GLY A 149 2.45 -6.10 2.25
N SER A 150 1.82 -6.58 1.19
CA SER A 150 0.68 -7.49 1.33
C SER A 150 1.11 -8.87 1.86
N LYS A 151 2.29 -9.37 1.47
CA LYS A 151 2.88 -10.59 2.04
C LYS A 151 3.20 -10.41 3.51
N TYR A 152 3.82 -9.26 3.87
CA TYR A 152 4.12 -8.98 5.27
C TYR A 152 2.83 -8.92 6.11
N TYR A 153 1.79 -8.25 5.62
CA TYR A 153 0.50 -8.21 6.31
C TYR A 153 -0.12 -9.61 6.48
N ALA A 154 -0.04 -10.45 5.46
CA ALA A 154 -0.58 -11.82 5.52
C ALA A 154 0.15 -12.71 6.57
N GLU A 155 1.44 -12.46 6.77
CA GLU A 155 2.27 -13.14 7.78
C GLU A 155 2.15 -12.51 9.18
N ASN A 156 1.82 -11.20 9.25
CA ASN A 156 1.73 -10.41 10.48
C ASN A 156 0.42 -9.60 10.51
N PRO A 157 -0.74 -10.25 10.51
CA PRO A 157 -2.02 -9.54 10.45
C PRO A 157 -2.28 -8.76 11.74
N THR A 158 -2.87 -7.57 11.63
CA THR A 158 -3.24 -6.72 12.76
C THR A 158 -4.67 -6.97 13.26
N LEU A 159 -5.40 -7.87 12.61
CA LEU A 159 -6.67 -8.48 13.04
C LEU A 159 -6.56 -9.98 12.97
N ASP A 160 -7.44 -10.67 13.72
CA ASP A 160 -7.55 -12.12 13.61
C ASP A 160 -8.02 -12.49 12.18
N ILE A 161 -7.28 -13.38 11.53
CA ILE A 161 -7.61 -13.84 10.17
C ILE A 161 -8.99 -14.52 10.13
N GLU A 162 -9.41 -15.16 11.22
CA GLU A 162 -10.73 -15.81 11.30
C GLU A 162 -11.89 -14.81 11.22
N ASP A 163 -11.64 -13.54 11.57
CA ASP A 163 -12.62 -12.46 11.45
C ASP A 163 -12.70 -11.88 10.02
N LEU A 164 -11.77 -12.22 9.13
CA LEU A 164 -11.75 -11.74 7.75
C LEU A 164 -12.68 -12.57 6.86
N ASN A 165 -13.62 -11.89 6.21
CA ASN A 165 -14.58 -12.54 5.33
C ASN A 165 -14.01 -12.71 3.90
N PHE A 166 -13.65 -11.59 3.26
CA PHE A 166 -12.99 -11.55 1.95
C PHE A 166 -12.27 -10.22 1.75
N MET A 167 -11.50 -10.15 0.68
CA MET A 167 -10.78 -8.93 0.29
C MET A 167 -11.18 -8.48 -1.12
N ILE A 168 -11.32 -7.18 -1.29
CA ILE A 168 -11.41 -6.49 -2.58
C ILE A 168 -10.10 -5.74 -2.76
N ASN A 169 -9.33 -6.08 -3.79
CA ASN A 169 -8.15 -5.33 -4.17
C ASN A 169 -8.43 -4.50 -5.42
N MET A 170 -8.05 -3.23 -5.39
CA MET A 170 -8.24 -2.29 -6.49
C MET A 170 -6.90 -1.92 -7.08
N ASP A 171 -6.77 -2.15 -8.38
CA ASP A 171 -5.58 -1.86 -9.13
C ASP A 171 -5.94 -1.39 -10.53
N MET A 172 -5.35 -0.27 -10.97
CA MET A 172 -5.55 0.36 -12.27
C MET A 172 -7.04 0.55 -12.63
N VAL A 173 -7.78 1.22 -11.75
CA VAL A 173 -9.24 1.43 -11.91
C VAL A 173 -9.59 2.76 -12.60
N GLY A 174 -8.60 3.50 -13.08
CA GLY A 174 -8.78 4.82 -13.69
C GLY A 174 -9.08 4.81 -15.18
N ARG A 175 -9.02 3.66 -15.86
CA ARG A 175 -9.27 3.53 -17.32
C ARG A 175 -10.37 2.53 -17.60
N PHE A 176 -11.26 2.91 -18.51
CA PHE A 176 -12.23 2.02 -19.14
C PHE A 176 -11.93 1.95 -20.63
N GLU A 177 -11.75 0.76 -21.16
CA GLU A 177 -11.72 0.50 -22.60
C GLU A 177 -13.11 0.11 -23.09
#